data_c1a4a7528ba45619b612fd7bbff395e0
#
_entry.id   c1a4a7528ba45619b612fd7bbff395e0
#
_cell.length_a   1.000
_cell.length_b   1.000
_cell.length_c   1.000
_cell.angle_alpha   90.00
_cell.angle_beta   90.00
_cell.angle_gamma   90.00
#
_symmetry.space_group_name_H-M   'P 1'
#
loop_
_entity.id
_entity.type
_entity.pdbx_description
1 polymer ?
#
loop_
_entity_poly.entity_id
_entity_poly.type
_entity_poly.pdbx_seq_one_letter_code
_entity_poly.pdbx_strand_id
1 'polypeptide(L)'
;MSNASYPTGVEKHGGSLRIWFHYNGKRVRENLGVPDTAKNRKIAGELRTSVCFAIRMGSFDYAAQFPNSPNLKHFGLGKREITVKALSEKWLDLKKIEICANALNRYQSVIKNMLPMLGEKKLVSSITKEDLLFVRRDLLTGYQKLSNGKTSSIKGRSVVTVNYYMTTIAGMFQFATDNGYTSGNPFNGLAPLKKSKVKPDPLTRDEFIRFIEACRHQQTKNLWILAVYTGIRHGELVSLAWEDIDLKARTITIRRNYTKLGEFTPPK
;
A
#
# COMPACT_ATOMS: atom_id res chain seq x y z
N MET A 1 7.62 4.93 62.35
CA MET A 1 7.36 4.72 60.91
C MET A 1 8.64 4.94 60.16
N SER A 2 9.32 3.91 59.64
CA SER A 2 10.58 4.06 58.92
C SER A 2 10.33 4.86 57.64
N ASN A 3 10.99 6.01 57.47
CA ASN A 3 11.00 6.77 56.24
C ASN A 3 11.55 5.87 55.14
N ALA A 4 10.67 5.35 54.31
CA ALA A 4 11.06 4.48 53.20
C ALA A 4 11.87 5.32 52.20
N SER A 5 13.19 5.05 52.11
CA SER A 5 14.08 5.71 51.14
C SER A 5 13.74 5.23 49.70
N TYR A 6 13.46 6.18 48.80
CA TYR A 6 13.28 5.93 47.38
C TYR A 6 14.57 6.25 46.62
N PRO A 7 14.96 5.40 45.67
CA PRO A 7 16.06 5.76 44.74
C PRO A 7 15.74 7.05 43.99
N THR A 8 16.79 7.76 43.56
CA THR A 8 16.64 9.02 42.81
C THR A 8 15.70 8.85 41.61
N GLY A 9 14.62 9.67 41.55
CA GLY A 9 13.66 9.68 40.46
C GLY A 9 12.65 8.54 40.49
N VAL A 10 12.56 7.79 41.56
CA VAL A 10 11.49 6.85 41.87
C VAL A 10 10.56 7.48 42.88
N GLU A 11 9.27 7.41 42.69
CA GLU A 11 8.25 7.95 43.58
C GLU A 11 7.03 7.05 43.66
N LYS A 12 6.35 7.08 44.79
CA LYS A 12 5.06 6.40 44.96
C LYS A 12 3.95 7.21 44.32
N HIS A 13 3.06 6.53 43.59
CA HIS A 13 1.88 7.14 42.99
C HIS A 13 0.67 6.22 43.17
N GLY A 14 -0.26 6.60 44.06
CA GLY A 14 -1.35 5.71 44.45
C GLY A 14 -0.82 4.42 45.09
N GLY A 15 -1.25 3.26 44.59
CA GLY A 15 -0.79 1.93 45.02
C GLY A 15 0.46 1.41 44.31
N SER A 16 1.03 2.16 43.36
CA SER A 16 2.11 1.73 42.46
C SER A 16 3.34 2.64 42.53
N LEU A 17 4.45 2.19 41.94
CA LEU A 17 5.65 2.98 41.71
C LEU A 17 5.61 3.64 40.35
N ARG A 18 6.17 4.85 40.27
CA ARG A 18 6.47 5.54 39.02
C ARG A 18 7.90 6.05 39.03
N ILE A 19 8.48 6.16 37.81
CA ILE A 19 9.77 6.79 37.60
C ILE A 19 9.59 8.12 36.90
N TRP A 20 10.54 9.04 37.09
CA TRP A 20 10.62 10.24 36.30
C TRP A 20 12.02 10.46 35.74
N PHE A 21 12.09 11.05 34.57
CA PHE A 21 13.31 11.39 33.86
C PHE A 21 13.04 12.56 32.89
N HIS A 22 14.10 13.13 32.31
CA HIS A 22 13.98 14.16 31.29
C HIS A 22 14.12 13.54 29.91
N TYR A 23 13.19 13.88 29.00
CA TYR A 23 13.20 13.46 27.62
C TYR A 23 12.76 14.63 26.73
N ASN A 24 13.55 14.97 25.69
CA ASN A 24 13.32 16.12 24.80
C ASN A 24 13.06 17.42 25.58
N GLY A 25 13.86 17.71 26.62
CA GLY A 25 13.76 18.91 27.43
C GLY A 25 12.60 18.95 28.44
N LYS A 26 11.77 17.92 28.48
CA LYS A 26 10.59 17.86 29.39
C LYS A 26 10.76 16.80 30.45
N ARG A 27 10.26 17.09 31.66
CA ARG A 27 10.18 16.09 32.74
C ARG A 27 9.01 15.15 32.47
N VAL A 28 9.29 13.87 32.33
CA VAL A 28 8.32 12.82 32.09
C VAL A 28 8.16 11.92 33.29
N ARG A 29 6.96 11.43 33.54
CA ARG A 29 6.65 10.47 34.58
C ARG A 29 5.97 9.24 33.99
N GLU A 30 6.52 8.04 34.27
CA GLU A 30 5.99 6.76 33.82
C GLU A 30 5.56 5.89 34.98
N ASN A 31 4.31 5.46 34.99
CA ASN A 31 3.81 4.53 35.97
C ASN A 31 4.22 3.10 35.60
N LEU A 32 4.85 2.40 36.53
CA LEU A 32 5.35 1.05 36.28
C LEU A 32 4.32 -0.04 36.58
N GLY A 33 3.17 0.31 37.16
CA GLY A 33 2.11 -0.65 37.51
C GLY A 33 2.49 -1.67 38.58
N VAL A 34 3.67 -1.52 39.23
CA VAL A 34 4.15 -2.45 40.25
C VAL A 34 3.93 -1.90 41.66
N PRO A 35 3.58 -2.74 42.64
CA PRO A 35 3.35 -2.31 44.03
C PRO A 35 4.62 -1.77 44.68
N ASP A 36 4.45 -0.89 45.65
CA ASP A 36 5.54 -0.26 46.42
C ASP A 36 6.14 -1.22 47.43
N THR A 37 7.16 -1.96 47.02
CA THR A 37 7.98 -2.85 47.87
C THR A 37 9.44 -2.46 47.76
N ALA A 38 10.26 -2.81 48.79
CA ALA A 38 11.70 -2.53 48.79
C ALA A 38 12.39 -3.12 47.54
N LYS A 39 12.01 -4.32 47.09
CA LYS A 39 12.52 -4.97 45.89
C LYS A 39 12.15 -4.19 44.64
N ASN A 40 10.89 -3.80 44.50
CA ASN A 40 10.42 -3.07 43.33
C ASN A 40 10.97 -1.65 43.25
N ARG A 41 11.25 -0.97 44.41
CA ARG A 41 11.95 0.32 44.44
C ARG A 41 13.34 0.21 43.84
N LYS A 42 14.10 -0.84 44.19
CA LYS A 42 15.43 -1.08 43.62
C LYS A 42 15.37 -1.29 42.11
N ILE A 43 14.51 -2.17 41.65
CA ILE A 43 14.31 -2.44 40.21
C ILE A 43 13.88 -1.16 39.46
N ALA A 44 12.98 -0.37 40.02
CA ALA A 44 12.55 0.90 39.41
C ALA A 44 13.74 1.91 39.32
N GLY A 45 14.61 1.94 40.28
CA GLY A 45 15.83 2.75 40.25
C GLY A 45 16.81 2.31 39.15
N GLU A 46 17.02 1.01 39.02
CA GLU A 46 17.85 0.41 37.95
C GLU A 46 17.27 0.70 36.56
N LEU A 47 15.95 0.51 36.36
CA LEU A 47 15.27 0.84 35.13
C LEU A 47 15.44 2.32 34.77
N ARG A 48 15.21 3.22 35.72
CA ARG A 48 15.43 4.66 35.51
C ARG A 48 16.86 4.98 35.08
N THR A 49 17.84 4.37 35.72
CA THR A 49 19.25 4.57 35.38
C THR A 49 19.54 4.12 33.96
N SER A 50 19.04 2.95 33.55
CA SER A 50 19.14 2.44 32.19
C SER A 50 18.47 3.37 31.14
N VAL A 51 17.27 3.86 31.44
CA VAL A 51 16.56 4.83 30.57
C VAL A 51 17.38 6.13 30.44
N CYS A 52 17.86 6.69 31.54
CA CYS A 52 18.67 7.92 31.50
C CYS A 52 19.99 7.72 30.74
N PHE A 53 20.61 6.54 30.84
CA PHE A 53 21.79 6.20 30.08
C PHE A 53 21.50 6.11 28.58
N ALA A 54 20.47 5.38 28.19
CA ALA A 54 20.05 5.24 26.80
C ALA A 54 19.72 6.62 26.17
N ILE A 55 19.07 7.51 26.92
CA ILE A 55 18.81 8.89 26.46
C ILE A 55 20.11 9.65 26.19
N ARG A 56 21.08 9.57 27.05
CA ARG A 56 22.41 10.24 26.89
C ARG A 56 23.16 9.69 25.69
N MET A 57 23.06 8.39 25.43
CA MET A 57 23.69 7.72 24.28
C MET A 57 22.93 7.91 22.96
N GLY A 58 21.77 8.55 22.99
CA GLY A 58 20.91 8.73 21.78
C GLY A 58 20.24 7.45 21.28
N SER A 59 20.29 6.36 22.04
CA SER A 59 19.74 5.03 21.68
C SER A 59 18.38 4.75 22.32
N PHE A 60 17.77 5.72 22.99
CA PHE A 60 16.50 5.54 23.69
C PHE A 60 15.32 5.59 22.76
N ASP A 61 14.60 4.46 22.64
CA ASP A 61 13.31 4.37 21.98
C ASP A 61 12.18 4.37 23.02
N TYR A 62 11.49 5.53 23.12
CA TYR A 62 10.43 5.72 24.09
C TYR A 62 9.23 4.79 23.84
N ALA A 63 8.86 4.57 22.59
CA ALA A 63 7.71 3.74 22.22
C ALA A 63 7.98 2.25 22.49
N ALA A 64 9.20 1.80 22.26
CA ALA A 64 9.63 0.44 22.60
C ALA A 64 9.67 0.21 24.11
N GLN A 65 10.18 1.19 24.88
CA GLN A 65 10.34 1.06 26.34
C GLN A 65 9.02 1.20 27.10
N PHE A 66 8.13 2.11 26.64
CA PHE A 66 6.84 2.42 27.28
C PHE A 66 5.69 2.41 26.28
N PRO A 67 5.34 1.25 25.70
CA PRO A 67 4.40 1.16 24.58
C PRO A 67 2.96 1.60 24.92
N ASN A 68 2.60 1.57 26.21
CA ASN A 68 1.28 1.93 26.71
C ASN A 68 1.23 3.32 27.39
N SER A 69 2.31 4.10 27.28
CA SER A 69 2.38 5.40 27.94
C SER A 69 1.47 6.43 27.29
N PRO A 70 0.66 7.16 28.08
CA PRO A 70 -0.09 8.31 27.58
C PRO A 70 0.81 9.45 27.06
N ASN A 71 2.06 9.49 27.52
CA ASN A 71 3.05 10.50 27.11
C ASN A 71 3.53 10.32 25.66
N LEU A 72 3.34 9.14 25.04
CA LEU A 72 3.66 8.91 23.63
C LEU A 72 3.00 9.95 22.70
N LYS A 73 1.77 10.35 23.02
CA LYS A 73 1.04 11.40 22.26
C LYS A 73 1.73 12.76 22.33
N HIS A 74 2.29 13.10 23.49
CA HIS A 74 2.99 14.37 23.70
C HIS A 74 4.31 14.50 22.94
N PHE A 75 4.90 13.38 22.58
CA PHE A 75 6.17 13.32 21.82
C PHE A 75 5.95 13.00 20.33
N GLY A 76 4.68 12.95 19.87
CA GLY A 76 4.36 12.56 18.50
C GLY A 76 4.59 11.07 18.19
N LEU A 77 4.87 10.26 19.24
CA LEU A 77 5.16 8.82 19.17
C LEU A 77 3.90 7.96 19.43
N GLY A 78 2.76 8.61 19.73
CA GLY A 78 1.49 7.90 19.91
C GLY A 78 1.04 7.24 18.60
N LYS A 79 0.48 6.04 18.68
CA LYS A 79 -0.17 5.39 17.53
C LYS A 79 -1.18 6.37 16.93
N ARG A 80 -0.91 6.80 15.71
CA ARG A 80 -1.86 7.63 14.95
C ARG A 80 -2.96 6.70 14.46
N GLU A 81 -4.10 6.71 15.13
CA GLU A 81 -5.25 5.92 14.67
C GLU A 81 -5.85 6.55 13.42
N ILE A 82 -5.96 5.76 12.36
CA ILE A 82 -6.58 6.13 11.10
C ILE A 82 -7.42 4.96 10.59
N THR A 83 -8.57 5.25 10.00
CA THR A 83 -9.40 4.24 9.34
C THR A 83 -8.81 3.85 7.98
N VAL A 84 -9.14 2.66 7.50
CA VAL A 84 -8.69 2.18 6.18
C VAL A 84 -9.14 3.16 5.08
N LYS A 85 -10.35 3.72 5.19
CA LYS A 85 -10.86 4.72 4.25
C LYS A 85 -10.03 6.00 4.28
N ALA A 86 -9.82 6.60 5.44
CA ALA A 86 -9.05 7.83 5.57
C ALA A 86 -7.58 7.66 5.15
N LEU A 87 -6.99 6.48 5.41
CA LEU A 87 -5.66 6.14 4.91
C LEU A 87 -5.65 6.11 3.38
N SER A 88 -6.63 5.47 2.75
CA SER A 88 -6.70 5.34 1.29
C SER A 88 -6.86 6.68 0.59
N GLU A 89 -7.69 7.58 1.13
CA GLU A 89 -7.86 8.94 0.62
C GLU A 89 -6.55 9.72 0.69
N LYS A 90 -5.89 9.71 1.84
CA LYS A 90 -4.60 10.38 2.05
C LYS A 90 -3.50 9.82 1.15
N TRP A 91 -3.42 8.51 1.00
CA TRP A 91 -2.43 7.86 0.16
C TRP A 91 -2.65 8.17 -1.33
N LEU A 92 -3.90 8.15 -1.80
CA LEU A 92 -4.24 8.51 -3.18
C LEU A 92 -3.92 9.97 -3.50
N ASP A 93 -4.19 10.89 -2.56
CA ASP A 93 -3.91 12.31 -2.75
C ASP A 93 -2.41 12.57 -2.95
N LEU A 94 -1.57 11.90 -2.15
CA LEU A 94 -0.12 11.96 -2.32
C LEU A 94 0.34 11.28 -3.62
N LYS A 95 -0.23 10.12 -3.96
CA LYS A 95 0.09 9.42 -5.21
C LYS A 95 -0.28 10.19 -6.47
N LYS A 96 -1.27 11.06 -6.41
CA LYS A 96 -1.68 11.93 -7.52
C LYS A 96 -0.55 12.82 -8.04
N ILE A 97 0.39 13.21 -7.18
CA ILE A 97 1.55 14.04 -7.55
C ILE A 97 2.66 13.18 -8.20
N GLU A 98 2.76 11.89 -7.81
CA GLU A 98 3.88 11.02 -8.21
C GLU A 98 3.62 10.23 -9.49
N ILE A 99 2.36 9.98 -9.84
CA ILE A 99 1.99 9.03 -10.91
C ILE A 99 1.09 9.68 -11.97
N CYS A 100 1.15 9.16 -13.19
CA CYS A 100 0.27 9.61 -14.28
C CYS A 100 -1.21 9.27 -14.02
N ALA A 101 -2.12 10.01 -14.64
CA ALA A 101 -3.57 9.88 -14.49
C ALA A 101 -4.09 8.45 -14.73
N ASN A 102 -3.56 7.74 -15.73
CA ASN A 102 -3.92 6.36 -16.01
C ASN A 102 -3.57 5.38 -14.85
N ALA A 103 -2.41 5.57 -14.21
CA ALA A 103 -1.99 4.78 -13.07
C ALA A 103 -2.86 5.11 -11.84
N LEU A 104 -3.16 6.40 -11.61
CA LEU A 104 -4.04 6.85 -10.54
C LEU A 104 -5.44 6.23 -10.66
N ASN A 105 -6.04 6.25 -11.84
CA ASN A 105 -7.34 5.63 -12.12
C ASN A 105 -7.34 4.12 -11.79
N ARG A 106 -6.24 3.44 -12.08
CA ARG A 106 -6.06 2.02 -11.71
C ARG A 106 -6.01 1.83 -10.20
N TYR A 107 -5.27 2.66 -9.47
CA TYR A 107 -5.20 2.61 -8.01
C TYR A 107 -6.55 2.90 -7.37
N GLN A 108 -7.26 3.92 -7.85
CA GLN A 108 -8.63 4.24 -7.40
C GLN A 108 -9.59 3.06 -7.61
N SER A 109 -9.50 2.40 -8.77
CA SER A 109 -10.31 1.20 -9.05
C SER A 109 -9.98 0.06 -8.09
N VAL A 110 -8.71 -0.18 -7.77
CA VAL A 110 -8.31 -1.20 -6.80
C VAL A 110 -8.88 -0.86 -5.42
N ILE A 111 -8.69 0.36 -4.95
CA ILE A 111 -9.18 0.82 -3.65
C ILE A 111 -10.69 0.71 -3.55
N LYS A 112 -11.44 1.19 -4.56
CA LYS A 112 -12.89 1.08 -4.63
C LYS A 112 -13.39 -0.36 -4.44
N ASN A 113 -12.68 -1.34 -5.00
CA ASN A 113 -13.03 -2.75 -4.85
C ASN A 113 -12.58 -3.35 -3.51
N MET A 114 -11.46 -2.88 -2.95
CA MET A 114 -10.85 -3.47 -1.76
C MET A 114 -11.39 -2.90 -0.45
N LEU A 115 -11.77 -1.62 -0.42
CA LEU A 115 -12.27 -0.94 0.78
C LEU A 115 -13.44 -1.67 1.46
N PRO A 116 -14.51 -2.09 0.75
CA PRO A 116 -15.61 -2.81 1.38
C PRO A 116 -15.18 -4.15 1.98
N MET A 117 -14.19 -4.81 1.37
CA MET A 117 -13.67 -6.12 1.81
C MET A 117 -12.77 -5.99 3.04
N LEU A 118 -12.00 -4.91 3.13
CA LEU A 118 -11.14 -4.61 4.29
C LEU A 118 -11.92 -4.01 5.46
N GLY A 119 -13.08 -3.40 5.18
CA GLY A 119 -13.89 -2.66 6.15
C GLY A 119 -13.46 -1.20 6.24
N GLU A 120 -14.21 -0.32 5.59
CA GLU A 120 -13.89 1.11 5.45
C GLU A 120 -13.64 1.82 6.79
N LYS A 121 -14.42 1.46 7.82
CA LYS A 121 -14.38 2.04 9.17
C LYS A 121 -13.39 1.35 10.11
N LYS A 122 -12.83 0.20 9.72
CA LYS A 122 -11.83 -0.49 10.55
C LYS A 122 -10.58 0.38 10.69
N LEU A 123 -9.95 0.30 11.85
CA LEU A 123 -8.64 0.92 12.08
C LEU A 123 -7.55 0.16 11.29
N VAL A 124 -6.62 0.88 10.71
CA VAL A 124 -5.50 0.28 9.97
C VAL A 124 -4.68 -0.66 10.86
N SER A 125 -4.49 -0.29 12.12
CA SER A 125 -3.78 -1.09 13.11
C SER A 125 -4.46 -2.40 13.50
N SER A 126 -5.76 -2.55 13.19
CA SER A 126 -6.54 -3.77 13.49
C SER A 126 -6.57 -4.78 12.33
N ILE A 127 -6.05 -4.41 11.16
CA ILE A 127 -6.01 -5.32 10.00
C ILE A 127 -4.91 -6.35 10.19
N THR A 128 -5.31 -7.61 10.17
CA THR A 128 -4.42 -8.76 10.36
C THR A 128 -4.06 -9.44 9.04
N LYS A 129 -3.02 -10.26 9.07
CA LYS A 129 -2.67 -11.11 7.91
C LYS A 129 -3.80 -12.08 7.57
N GLU A 130 -4.56 -12.54 8.56
CA GLU A 130 -5.71 -13.41 8.35
C GLU A 130 -6.83 -12.71 7.59
N ASP A 131 -7.17 -11.45 7.93
CA ASP A 131 -8.10 -10.64 7.15
C ASP A 131 -7.69 -10.58 5.67
N LEU A 132 -6.40 -10.39 5.39
CA LEU A 132 -5.88 -10.34 4.02
C LEU A 132 -5.98 -11.67 3.28
N LEU A 133 -5.83 -12.79 3.97
CA LEU A 133 -6.03 -14.12 3.39
C LEU A 133 -7.49 -14.35 3.03
N PHE A 134 -8.44 -13.92 3.86
CA PHE A 134 -9.87 -13.96 3.54
C PHE A 134 -10.20 -13.07 2.34
N VAL A 135 -9.71 -11.84 2.31
CA VAL A 135 -9.89 -10.93 1.18
C VAL A 135 -9.32 -11.55 -0.11
N ARG A 136 -8.13 -12.14 -0.05
CA ARG A 136 -7.51 -12.80 -1.20
C ARG A 136 -8.34 -13.99 -1.70
N ARG A 137 -8.88 -14.82 -0.79
CA ARG A 137 -9.78 -15.92 -1.13
C ARG A 137 -11.04 -15.39 -1.82
N ASP A 138 -11.65 -14.36 -1.26
CA ASP A 138 -12.90 -13.79 -1.79
C ASP A 138 -12.69 -13.14 -3.17
N LEU A 139 -11.52 -12.54 -3.42
CA LEU A 139 -11.14 -12.07 -4.75
C LEU A 139 -11.04 -13.21 -5.78
N LEU A 140 -10.57 -14.39 -5.36
CA LEU A 140 -10.41 -15.56 -6.24
C LEU A 140 -11.71 -16.32 -6.49
N THR A 141 -12.62 -16.36 -5.52
CA THR A 141 -13.79 -17.26 -5.54
C THR A 141 -15.12 -16.53 -5.47
N GLY A 142 -15.13 -15.27 -5.04
CA GLY A 142 -16.34 -14.48 -4.89
C GLY A 142 -16.85 -13.87 -6.20
N TYR A 143 -18.12 -13.52 -6.25
CA TYR A 143 -18.69 -12.79 -7.37
C TYR A 143 -18.32 -11.31 -7.34
N GLN A 144 -18.03 -10.75 -8.51
CA GLN A 144 -17.69 -9.34 -8.64
C GLN A 144 -18.96 -8.46 -8.61
N LYS A 145 -18.92 -7.35 -7.88
CA LYS A 145 -19.95 -6.30 -7.99
C LYS A 145 -19.62 -5.38 -9.16
N LEU A 146 -20.58 -5.20 -10.04
CA LEU A 146 -20.48 -4.28 -11.17
C LEU A 146 -20.75 -2.84 -10.75
N SER A 147 -20.36 -1.88 -11.57
CA SER A 147 -20.57 -0.44 -11.30
C SER A 147 -22.04 -0.04 -11.15
N ASN A 148 -22.95 -0.79 -11.75
CA ASN A 148 -24.41 -0.63 -11.63
C ASN A 148 -25.03 -1.31 -10.40
N GLY A 149 -24.20 -1.81 -9.47
CA GLY A 149 -24.64 -2.52 -8.27
C GLY A 149 -25.05 -3.99 -8.47
N LYS A 150 -25.14 -4.47 -9.69
CA LYS A 150 -25.46 -5.88 -10.00
C LYS A 150 -24.25 -6.77 -9.72
N THR A 151 -24.51 -8.04 -9.43
CA THR A 151 -23.47 -9.05 -9.29
C THR A 151 -23.12 -9.61 -10.67
N SER A 152 -21.83 -9.74 -10.98
CA SER A 152 -21.37 -10.38 -12.21
C SER A 152 -21.71 -11.87 -12.21
N SER A 153 -22.00 -12.44 -13.38
CA SER A 153 -22.08 -13.90 -13.56
C SER A 153 -20.72 -14.59 -13.47
N ILE A 154 -19.64 -13.82 -13.64
CA ILE A 154 -18.27 -14.34 -13.60
C ILE A 154 -17.79 -14.44 -12.16
N LYS A 155 -17.44 -15.66 -11.75
CA LYS A 155 -16.92 -15.96 -10.43
C LYS A 155 -15.41 -15.75 -10.39
N GLY A 156 -14.95 -15.03 -9.37
CA GLY A 156 -13.53 -14.80 -9.10
C GLY A 156 -12.86 -13.78 -10.05
N ARG A 157 -11.62 -13.48 -9.74
CA ARG A 157 -10.69 -12.70 -10.56
C ARG A 157 -9.48 -13.54 -10.94
N SER A 158 -8.83 -13.20 -12.04
CA SER A 158 -7.59 -13.86 -12.43
C SER A 158 -6.50 -13.67 -11.36
N VAL A 159 -5.61 -14.65 -11.22
CA VAL A 159 -4.46 -14.60 -10.30
C VAL A 159 -3.62 -13.33 -10.53
N VAL A 160 -3.48 -12.89 -11.78
CA VAL A 160 -2.75 -11.65 -12.13
C VAL A 160 -3.42 -10.44 -11.51
N THR A 161 -4.76 -10.34 -11.63
CA THR A 161 -5.55 -9.25 -11.05
C THR A 161 -5.50 -9.27 -9.53
N VAL A 162 -5.62 -10.45 -8.92
CA VAL A 162 -5.54 -10.60 -7.45
C VAL A 162 -4.19 -10.17 -6.94
N ASN A 163 -3.09 -10.64 -7.54
CA ASN A 163 -1.74 -10.22 -7.16
C ASN A 163 -1.55 -8.71 -7.31
N TYR A 164 -2.06 -8.11 -8.39
CA TYR A 164 -2.00 -6.66 -8.59
C TYR A 164 -2.74 -5.90 -7.49
N TYR A 165 -3.95 -6.35 -7.10
CA TYR A 165 -4.72 -5.75 -6.02
C TYR A 165 -3.97 -5.84 -4.68
N MET A 166 -3.48 -7.03 -4.34
CA MET A 166 -2.73 -7.26 -3.10
C MET A 166 -1.46 -6.41 -3.03
N THR A 167 -0.70 -6.31 -4.13
CA THR A 167 0.52 -5.47 -4.20
C THR A 167 0.20 -3.98 -4.06
N THR A 168 -0.87 -3.51 -4.69
CA THR A 168 -1.29 -2.10 -4.59
C THR A 168 -1.64 -1.73 -3.15
N ILE A 169 -2.43 -2.57 -2.48
CA ILE A 169 -2.82 -2.33 -1.09
C ILE A 169 -1.63 -2.53 -0.13
N ALA A 170 -0.72 -3.45 -0.42
CA ALA A 170 0.52 -3.59 0.34
C ALA A 170 1.35 -2.29 0.35
N GLY A 171 1.40 -1.59 -0.78
CA GLY A 171 2.03 -0.26 -0.87
C GLY A 171 1.33 0.80 0.00
N MET A 172 -0.01 0.77 0.07
CA MET A 172 -0.76 1.66 0.96
C MET A 172 -0.50 1.35 2.44
N PHE A 173 -0.40 0.07 2.82
CA PHE A 173 -0.06 -0.32 4.19
C PHE A 173 1.42 -0.09 4.52
N GLN A 174 2.32 -0.14 3.53
CA GLN A 174 3.70 0.28 3.73
C GLN A 174 3.76 1.77 4.07
N PHE A 175 3.05 2.62 3.32
CA PHE A 175 2.91 4.03 3.66
C PHE A 175 2.36 4.23 5.09
N ALA A 176 1.39 3.41 5.51
CA ALA A 176 0.86 3.47 6.89
C ALA A 176 1.93 3.14 7.94
N THR A 177 2.77 2.15 7.67
CA THR A 177 3.88 1.76 8.55
C THR A 177 4.93 2.86 8.64
N ASP A 178 5.35 3.41 7.49
CA ASP A 178 6.37 4.46 7.40
C ASP A 178 5.93 5.76 8.09
N ASN A 179 4.62 5.99 8.20
CA ASN A 179 4.04 7.18 8.86
C ASN A 179 3.50 6.90 10.28
N GLY A 180 3.79 5.73 10.87
CA GLY A 180 3.45 5.39 12.25
C GLY A 180 1.96 5.16 12.53
N TYR A 181 1.16 4.84 11.50
CA TYR A 181 -0.26 4.45 11.66
C TYR A 181 -0.42 2.99 12.07
N THR A 182 0.59 2.17 11.84
CA THR A 182 0.66 0.77 12.27
C THR A 182 2.10 0.40 12.61
N SER A 183 2.29 -0.57 13.48
CA SER A 183 3.62 -1.04 13.89
C SER A 183 4.33 -1.91 12.85
N GLY A 184 3.60 -2.38 11.84
CA GLY A 184 4.15 -3.20 10.78
C GLY A 184 3.15 -3.38 9.63
N ASN A 185 3.66 -3.76 8.48
CA ASN A 185 2.84 -4.02 7.31
C ASN A 185 2.29 -5.46 7.37
N PRO A 186 0.94 -5.67 7.46
CA PRO A 186 0.36 -7.02 7.55
C PRO A 186 0.55 -7.86 6.28
N PHE A 187 1.01 -7.25 5.18
CA PHE A 187 1.36 -7.96 3.94
C PHE A 187 2.74 -8.63 4.01
N ASN A 188 3.57 -8.32 5.01
CA ASN A 188 4.88 -8.92 5.14
C ASN A 188 4.79 -10.45 5.25
N GLY A 189 5.59 -11.14 4.40
CA GLY A 189 5.56 -12.60 4.30
C GLY A 189 4.31 -13.17 3.62
N LEU A 190 3.49 -12.35 2.95
CA LEU A 190 2.39 -12.81 2.11
C LEU A 190 2.89 -12.98 0.66
N ALA A 191 3.29 -14.20 0.32
CA ALA A 191 3.77 -14.50 -1.03
C ALA A 191 2.65 -14.29 -2.09
N PRO A 192 3.00 -13.79 -3.29
CA PRO A 192 2.07 -13.71 -4.40
C PRO A 192 1.66 -15.12 -4.87
N LEU A 193 0.47 -15.21 -5.43
CA LEU A 193 -0.04 -16.45 -6.00
C LEU A 193 0.76 -16.82 -7.26
N LYS A 194 1.04 -18.10 -7.43
CA LYS A 194 1.69 -18.61 -8.64
C LYS A 194 0.79 -18.40 -9.85
N LYS A 195 1.34 -17.80 -10.91
CA LYS A 195 0.64 -17.61 -12.19
C LYS A 195 0.74 -18.91 -12.98
N SER A 196 -0.36 -19.33 -13.59
CA SER A 196 -0.29 -20.39 -14.62
C SER A 196 0.44 -19.80 -15.83
N LYS A 197 1.38 -20.58 -16.41
CA LYS A 197 2.00 -20.23 -17.68
C LYS A 197 1.02 -20.62 -18.79
N VAL A 198 0.20 -19.69 -19.22
CA VAL A 198 -0.60 -19.84 -20.44
C VAL A 198 0.36 -19.64 -21.62
N LYS A 199 0.45 -20.62 -22.51
CA LYS A 199 1.21 -20.45 -23.75
C LYS A 199 0.51 -19.39 -24.60
N PRO A 200 1.25 -18.45 -25.21
CA PRO A 200 0.69 -17.57 -26.21
C PRO A 200 0.09 -18.39 -27.35
N ASP A 201 -1.09 -18.00 -27.78
CA ASP A 201 -1.79 -18.60 -28.95
C ASP A 201 -1.96 -17.51 -30.01
N PRO A 202 -0.88 -17.20 -30.76
CA PRO A 202 -0.92 -16.21 -31.83
C PRO A 202 -1.70 -16.74 -33.03
N LEU A 203 -2.38 -15.85 -33.74
CA LEU A 203 -3.03 -16.20 -35.01
C LEU A 203 -2.02 -16.80 -35.98
N THR A 204 -2.40 -17.90 -36.61
CA THR A 204 -1.70 -18.42 -37.78
C THR A 204 -1.88 -17.50 -38.98
N ARG A 205 -1.06 -17.67 -40.00
CA ARG A 205 -1.19 -16.89 -41.25
C ARG A 205 -2.57 -17.01 -41.88
N ASP A 206 -3.11 -18.23 -41.95
CA ASP A 206 -4.40 -18.49 -42.55
C ASP A 206 -5.56 -17.92 -41.75
N GLU A 207 -5.47 -17.96 -40.42
CA GLU A 207 -6.43 -17.31 -39.54
C GLU A 207 -6.39 -15.79 -39.69
N PHE A 208 -5.20 -15.21 -39.82
CA PHE A 208 -5.06 -13.78 -40.07
C PHE A 208 -5.65 -13.37 -41.41
N ILE A 209 -5.43 -14.14 -42.48
CA ILE A 209 -6.05 -13.88 -43.81
C ILE A 209 -7.56 -13.90 -43.70
N ARG A 210 -8.15 -14.95 -43.10
CA ARG A 210 -9.61 -15.04 -42.87
C ARG A 210 -10.14 -13.87 -42.03
N PHE A 211 -9.40 -13.46 -41.03
CA PHE A 211 -9.74 -12.31 -40.20
C PHE A 211 -9.78 -11.01 -41.01
N ILE A 212 -8.80 -10.76 -41.87
CA ILE A 212 -8.73 -9.58 -42.73
C ILE A 212 -9.87 -9.61 -43.77
N GLU A 213 -10.18 -10.75 -44.35
CA GLU A 213 -11.30 -10.91 -45.31
C GLU A 213 -12.65 -10.61 -44.66
N ALA A 214 -12.86 -10.99 -43.41
CA ALA A 214 -14.07 -10.72 -42.65
C ALA A 214 -14.24 -9.24 -42.25
N CYS A 215 -13.21 -8.42 -42.33
CA CYS A 215 -13.31 -6.99 -42.07
C CYS A 215 -14.14 -6.27 -43.13
N ARG A 216 -15.18 -5.53 -42.74
CA ARG A 216 -16.08 -4.82 -43.64
C ARG A 216 -15.48 -3.54 -44.23
N HIS A 217 -14.67 -2.82 -43.45
CA HIS A 217 -14.12 -1.52 -43.83
C HIS A 217 -12.64 -1.61 -44.20
N GLN A 218 -12.28 -1.01 -45.33
CA GLN A 218 -10.90 -1.02 -45.84
C GLN A 218 -9.91 -0.38 -44.84
N GLN A 219 -10.34 0.70 -44.18
CA GLN A 219 -9.50 1.35 -43.16
C GLN A 219 -9.16 0.38 -41.99
N THR A 220 -10.13 -0.43 -41.57
CA THR A 220 -9.91 -1.44 -40.51
C THR A 220 -8.95 -2.53 -41.00
N LYS A 221 -9.08 -2.97 -42.27
CA LYS A 221 -8.12 -3.92 -42.86
C LYS A 221 -6.71 -3.37 -42.84
N ASN A 222 -6.52 -2.15 -43.33
CA ASN A 222 -5.22 -1.50 -43.40
C ASN A 222 -4.59 -1.33 -42.02
N LEU A 223 -5.38 -0.96 -41.03
CA LEU A 223 -4.94 -0.83 -39.63
C LEU A 223 -4.41 -2.15 -39.06
N TRP A 224 -5.16 -3.26 -39.26
CA TRP A 224 -4.72 -4.56 -38.75
C TRP A 224 -3.53 -5.12 -39.54
N ILE A 225 -3.49 -4.93 -40.85
CA ILE A 225 -2.34 -5.30 -41.66
C ILE A 225 -1.09 -4.57 -41.16
N LEU A 226 -1.17 -3.24 -41.00
CA LEU A 226 -0.04 -2.46 -40.51
C LEU A 226 0.38 -2.89 -39.09
N ALA A 227 -0.58 -3.14 -38.19
CA ALA A 227 -0.30 -3.60 -36.83
C ALA A 227 0.47 -4.94 -36.81
N VAL A 228 0.04 -5.91 -37.59
CA VAL A 228 0.63 -7.25 -37.60
C VAL A 228 2.01 -7.24 -38.26
N TYR A 229 2.19 -6.52 -39.36
CA TYR A 229 3.47 -6.50 -40.08
C TYR A 229 4.54 -5.63 -39.43
N THR A 230 4.15 -4.63 -38.61
CA THR A 230 5.10 -3.70 -37.97
C THR A 230 5.27 -3.95 -36.47
N GLY A 231 4.33 -4.62 -35.81
CA GLY A 231 4.34 -4.80 -34.36
C GLY A 231 4.13 -3.49 -33.57
N ILE A 232 3.69 -2.40 -34.21
CA ILE A 232 3.43 -1.10 -33.56
C ILE A 232 2.31 -1.27 -32.53
N ARG A 233 2.48 -0.67 -31.35
CA ARG A 233 1.44 -0.72 -30.31
C ARG A 233 0.20 0.06 -30.74
N HIS A 234 -0.97 -0.37 -30.28
CA HIS A 234 -2.25 0.24 -30.67
C HIS A 234 -2.28 1.77 -30.52
N GLY A 235 -1.81 2.31 -29.40
CA GLY A 235 -1.81 3.77 -29.18
C GLY A 235 -0.82 4.52 -30.09
N GLU A 236 0.29 3.92 -30.44
CA GLU A 236 1.26 4.43 -31.41
C GLU A 236 0.70 4.37 -32.83
N LEU A 237 0.03 3.26 -33.17
CA LEU A 237 -0.60 3.04 -34.47
C LEU A 237 -1.72 4.06 -34.76
N VAL A 238 -2.60 4.32 -33.77
CA VAL A 238 -3.71 5.27 -33.90
C VAL A 238 -3.21 6.73 -34.00
N SER A 239 -2.02 7.01 -33.47
CA SER A 239 -1.39 8.34 -33.50
C SER A 239 -0.50 8.58 -34.73
N LEU A 240 -0.32 7.57 -35.60
CA LEU A 240 0.53 7.66 -36.76
C LEU A 240 -0.04 8.64 -37.80
N ALA A 241 0.79 9.51 -38.33
CA ALA A 241 0.46 10.45 -39.39
C ALA A 241 1.32 10.22 -40.63
N TRP A 242 0.93 10.77 -41.77
CA TRP A 242 1.68 10.65 -43.03
C TRP A 242 3.09 11.22 -42.94
N GLU A 243 3.31 12.24 -42.13
CA GLU A 243 4.62 12.85 -41.85
C GLU A 243 5.59 11.92 -41.12
N ASP A 244 5.07 10.85 -40.51
CA ASP A 244 5.86 9.84 -39.79
C ASP A 244 6.34 8.71 -40.71
N ILE A 245 5.91 8.70 -42.00
CA ILE A 245 6.17 7.62 -42.97
C ILE A 245 7.09 8.15 -44.08
N ASP A 246 8.29 7.58 -44.18
CA ASP A 246 9.18 7.81 -45.31
C ASP A 246 9.15 6.61 -46.26
N LEU A 247 8.42 6.74 -47.36
CA LEU A 247 8.28 5.71 -48.38
C LEU A 247 9.59 5.45 -49.15
N LYS A 248 10.46 6.45 -49.29
CA LYS A 248 11.75 6.29 -49.96
C LYS A 248 12.72 5.50 -49.11
N ALA A 249 12.84 5.88 -47.85
CA ALA A 249 13.66 5.18 -46.88
C ALA A 249 12.99 3.89 -46.35
N ARG A 250 11.70 3.67 -46.64
CA ARG A 250 10.88 2.56 -46.13
C ARG A 250 10.88 2.48 -44.60
N THR A 251 10.76 3.64 -43.95
CA THR A 251 10.79 3.75 -42.48
C THR A 251 9.53 4.39 -41.94
N ILE A 252 9.16 3.99 -40.72
CA ILE A 252 8.10 4.61 -39.92
C ILE A 252 8.74 5.10 -38.63
N THR A 253 8.58 6.37 -38.34
CA THR A 253 9.09 7.00 -37.12
C THR A 253 7.98 7.11 -36.10
N ILE A 254 8.10 6.43 -34.96
CA ILE A 254 7.12 6.50 -33.89
C ILE A 254 7.44 7.70 -32.99
N ARG A 255 6.65 8.77 -33.08
CA ARG A 255 6.86 10.03 -32.34
C ARG A 255 5.91 10.21 -31.17
N ARG A 256 4.73 9.57 -31.19
CA ARG A 256 3.64 9.81 -30.24
C ARG A 256 2.84 8.55 -29.98
N ASN A 257 2.16 8.54 -28.86
CA ASN A 257 1.24 7.47 -28.44
C ASN A 257 -0.08 8.11 -27.97
N TYR A 258 -1.20 7.69 -28.51
CA TYR A 258 -2.52 8.15 -28.10
C TYR A 258 -3.06 7.30 -26.96
N THR A 259 -3.40 7.95 -25.85
CA THR A 259 -3.88 7.29 -24.63
C THR A 259 -5.39 7.12 -24.64
N LYS A 260 -5.92 6.22 -23.80
CA LYS A 260 -7.37 6.07 -23.60
C LYS A 260 -8.06 7.31 -23.01
N LEU A 261 -7.30 8.26 -22.47
CA LEU A 261 -7.81 9.53 -21.95
C LEU A 261 -7.89 10.61 -23.05
N GLY A 262 -7.56 10.30 -24.31
CA GLY A 262 -7.59 11.25 -25.40
C GLY A 262 -6.34 12.16 -25.48
N GLU A 263 -5.24 11.77 -24.85
CA GLU A 263 -4.02 12.57 -24.77
C GLU A 263 -2.89 11.97 -25.60
N PHE A 264 -2.06 12.80 -26.20
CA PHE A 264 -0.80 12.38 -26.81
C PHE A 264 0.31 12.34 -25.78
N THR A 265 1.08 11.27 -25.77
CA THR A 265 2.25 11.09 -24.91
C THR A 265 3.45 10.62 -25.74
N PRO A 266 4.70 10.78 -25.26
CA PRO A 266 5.85 10.13 -25.89
C PRO A 266 5.65 8.61 -26.00
N PRO A 267 6.20 7.96 -27.04
CA PRO A 267 6.22 6.50 -27.15
C PRO A 267 7.04 5.90 -25.99
N LYS A 268 6.75 4.66 -25.66
CA LYS A 268 7.45 3.93 -24.60
C LYS A 268 8.69 3.23 -25.13
#